data_1404bedaad7981b0f329e26c63499234
#
_entry.id   1404bedaad7981b0f329e26c63499234
#
_cell.length_a   1.000
_cell.length_b   1.000
_cell.length_c   1.000
_cell.angle_alpha   90.00
_cell.angle_beta   90.00
_cell.angle_gamma   90.00
#
_symmetry.space_group_name_H-M   'P 1'
#
loop_
_entity.id
_entity.type
_entity.pdbx_description
1 polymer ?
#
loop_
_entity_poly.entity_id
_entity_poly.type
_entity_poly.pdbx_seq_one_letter_code
_entity_poly.pdbx_strand_id
1 'polypeptide(L)'
;MDFFDLVALKIKELMQEQNISIYKLENLSGVYSSTIAMFLTRKTKTIRLENLLYICEGLGTNLSEFFADERFKEAEAKEWTKKKSNW
;
A
#
# COMPACT_ATOMS: atom_id res chain seq x y z
N MET A 1 7.40 4.66 -11.69
CA MET A 1 6.85 4.16 -10.41
C MET A 1 6.22 2.81 -10.66
N ASP A 2 6.63 1.77 -9.96
CA ASP A 2 6.03 0.47 -10.15
C ASP A 2 4.75 0.32 -9.32
N PHE A 3 4.08 -0.84 -9.46
CA PHE A 3 2.82 -1.09 -8.77
C PHE A 3 2.94 -0.96 -7.26
N PHE A 4 3.97 -1.54 -6.67
CA PHE A 4 4.12 -1.53 -5.22
C PHE A 4 4.56 -0.16 -4.70
N ASP A 5 5.30 0.61 -5.49
CA ASP A 5 5.59 2.00 -5.15
C ASP A 5 4.29 2.81 -5.05
N LEU A 6 3.34 2.55 -5.96
CA LEU A 6 2.05 3.23 -5.92
C LEU A 6 1.22 2.80 -4.71
N VAL A 7 1.27 1.52 -4.34
CA VAL A 7 0.61 1.05 -3.11
C VAL A 7 1.15 1.81 -1.90
N ALA A 8 2.48 1.91 -1.78
CA ALA A 8 3.11 2.63 -0.67
C ALA A 8 2.73 4.12 -0.69
N LEU A 9 2.73 4.74 -1.86
CA LEU A 9 2.34 6.15 -2.01
C LEU A 9 0.89 6.36 -1.59
N LYS A 10 -0.01 5.49 -2.00
CA LYS A 10 -1.44 5.60 -1.65
C LYS A 10 -1.65 5.52 -0.15
N ILE A 11 -0.93 4.62 0.52
CA ILE A 11 -0.99 4.53 2.00
C ILE A 11 -0.54 5.86 2.61
N LYS A 12 0.58 6.42 2.14
CA LYS A 12 1.09 7.70 2.64
C LYS A 12 0.08 8.83 2.43
N GLU A 13 -0.55 8.87 1.26
CA GLU A 13 -1.57 9.88 0.95
C GLU A 13 -2.74 9.81 1.91
N LEU A 14 -3.24 8.59 2.17
CA LEU A 14 -4.35 8.39 3.10
C LEU A 14 -3.96 8.76 4.54
N MET A 15 -2.74 8.45 4.94
CA MET A 15 -2.23 8.85 6.25
C MET A 15 -2.16 10.37 6.38
N GLN A 16 -1.67 11.05 5.34
CA GLN A 16 -1.60 12.52 5.33
C GLN A 16 -2.97 13.15 5.39
N GLU A 17 -3.91 12.65 4.61
CA GLU A 17 -5.29 13.15 4.61
C GLU A 17 -5.92 13.06 5.99
N GLN A 18 -5.61 12.02 6.74
CA GLN A 18 -6.16 11.78 8.06
C GLN A 18 -5.25 12.31 9.19
N ASN A 19 -4.09 12.84 8.82
CA ASN A 19 -3.12 13.37 9.77
C ASN A 19 -2.75 12.35 10.85
N ILE A 20 -2.44 11.12 10.44
CA ILE A 20 -2.05 10.06 11.37
C ILE A 20 -0.61 9.63 11.14
N SER A 21 0.05 9.26 12.25
CA SER A 21 1.41 8.75 12.24
C SER A 21 1.43 7.24 11.99
N ILE A 22 2.64 6.70 11.74
CA ILE A 22 2.85 5.27 11.63
C ILE A 22 2.41 4.56 12.92
N TYR A 23 2.69 5.15 14.08
CA TYR A 23 2.30 4.54 15.37
C TYR A 23 0.79 4.51 15.56
N LYS A 24 0.12 5.56 15.10
CA LYS A 24 -1.35 5.58 15.12
C LYS A 24 -1.91 4.51 14.17
N LEU A 25 -1.31 4.37 12.99
CA LEU A 25 -1.73 3.36 12.04
C LEU A 25 -1.50 1.95 12.59
N GLU A 26 -0.40 1.71 13.32
CA GLU A 26 -0.21 0.44 14.02
C GLU A 26 -1.36 0.15 14.97
N ASN A 27 -1.76 1.13 15.78
CA ASN A 27 -2.88 0.95 16.71
C ASN A 27 -4.19 0.65 16.00
N LEU A 28 -4.43 1.32 14.87
CA LEU A 28 -5.68 1.17 14.12
C LEU A 28 -5.73 -0.12 13.31
N SER A 29 -4.60 -0.58 12.82
CA SER A 29 -4.53 -1.72 11.90
C SER A 29 -4.09 -3.03 12.56
N GLY A 30 -3.36 -2.94 13.65
CA GLY A 30 -2.74 -4.12 14.26
C GLY A 30 -1.47 -4.59 13.54
N VAL A 31 -1.03 -3.87 12.50
CA VAL A 31 0.22 -4.18 11.79
C VAL A 31 1.34 -3.41 12.48
N TYR A 32 2.46 -4.09 12.76
CA TYR A 32 3.59 -3.46 13.44
C TYR A 32 4.12 -2.24 12.68
N SER A 33 4.45 -1.19 13.42
CA SER A 33 5.00 0.04 12.84
C SER A 33 6.26 -0.21 12.03
N SER A 34 7.10 -1.15 12.47
CA SER A 34 8.32 -1.52 11.73
C SER A 34 7.99 -2.12 10.35
N THR A 35 6.99 -2.96 10.29
CA THR A 35 6.53 -3.55 9.02
C THR A 35 6.01 -2.47 8.08
N ILE A 36 5.18 -1.56 8.60
CA ILE A 36 4.66 -0.44 7.82
C ILE A 36 5.81 0.44 7.31
N ALA A 37 6.71 0.83 8.20
CA ALA A 37 7.83 1.72 7.86
C ALA A 37 8.73 1.11 6.79
N MET A 38 9.04 -0.18 6.89
CA MET A 38 9.89 -0.84 5.89
C MET A 38 9.24 -0.86 4.52
N PHE A 39 7.95 -1.03 4.45
CA PHE A 39 7.24 -0.97 3.17
C PHE A 39 7.16 0.46 2.64
N LEU A 40 6.79 1.42 3.47
CA LEU A 40 6.64 2.83 3.05
C LEU A 40 7.97 3.46 2.63
N THR A 41 9.08 3.04 3.22
CA THR A 41 10.43 3.50 2.83
C THR A 41 11.02 2.65 1.71
N ARG A 42 10.26 1.69 1.20
CA ARG A 42 10.62 0.80 0.10
C ARG A 42 11.82 -0.11 0.41
N LYS A 43 12.10 -0.36 1.68
CA LYS A 43 13.10 -1.35 2.08
C LYS A 43 12.62 -2.77 1.79
N THR A 44 11.32 -3.01 1.94
CA THR A 44 10.68 -4.24 1.44
C THR A 44 9.95 -3.89 0.14
N LYS A 45 10.02 -4.78 -0.85
CA LYS A 45 9.46 -4.52 -2.17
C LYS A 45 7.95 -4.75 -2.23
N THR A 46 7.48 -5.72 -1.48
CA THR A 46 6.07 -6.13 -1.52
C THR A 46 5.45 -6.03 -0.14
N ILE A 47 4.15 -6.15 -0.08
CA ILE A 47 3.40 -6.19 1.16
C ILE A 47 2.50 -7.41 1.13
N ARG A 48 2.37 -8.11 2.24
CA ARG A 48 1.42 -9.22 2.36
C ARG A 48 0.00 -8.68 2.21
N LEU A 49 -0.82 -9.41 1.47
CA LEU A 49 -2.19 -8.96 1.22
C LEU A 49 -2.97 -8.77 2.53
N GLU A 50 -2.79 -9.66 3.51
CA GLU A 50 -3.48 -9.50 4.79
C GLU A 50 -3.04 -8.23 5.53
N ASN A 51 -1.75 -7.86 5.44
CA ASN A 51 -1.29 -6.61 6.04
C ASN A 51 -1.93 -5.41 5.36
N LEU A 52 -2.05 -5.44 4.04
CA LEU A 52 -2.73 -4.36 3.31
C LEU A 52 -4.22 -4.29 3.68
N LEU A 53 -4.86 -5.44 3.84
CA LEU A 53 -6.25 -5.50 4.30
C LEU A 53 -6.42 -4.80 5.64
N TYR A 54 -5.55 -5.10 6.60
CA TYR A 54 -5.61 -4.50 7.94
C TYR A 54 -5.28 -3.01 7.91
N ILE A 55 -4.32 -2.61 7.08
CA ILE A 55 -3.98 -1.21 6.90
C ILE A 55 -5.18 -0.43 6.33
N CYS A 56 -5.83 -0.98 5.31
CA CYS A 56 -7.03 -0.35 4.75
C CYS A 56 -8.12 -0.20 5.82
N GLU A 57 -8.34 -1.23 6.61
CA GLU A 57 -9.30 -1.18 7.72
C GLU A 57 -8.94 -0.06 8.68
N GLY A 58 -7.66 0.04 9.05
CA GLY A 58 -7.18 1.10 9.96
C GLY A 58 -7.32 2.50 9.36
N LEU A 59 -7.30 2.61 8.05
CA LEU A 59 -7.46 3.88 7.35
C LEU A 59 -8.92 4.22 7.00
N GLY A 60 -9.85 3.37 7.43
CA GLY A 60 -11.29 3.60 7.18
C GLY A 60 -11.71 3.35 5.73
N THR A 61 -10.98 2.53 5.03
CA THR A 61 -11.28 2.16 3.64
C THR A 61 -11.30 0.63 3.51
N ASN A 62 -11.37 0.12 2.29
CA ASN A 62 -11.30 -1.31 2.00
C ASN A 62 -10.50 -1.53 0.73
N LEU A 63 -10.20 -2.78 0.41
CA LEU A 63 -9.37 -3.09 -0.76
C LEU A 63 -9.99 -2.61 -2.07
N SER A 64 -11.31 -2.73 -2.22
CA SER A 64 -12.00 -2.30 -3.44
C SER A 64 -11.84 -0.79 -3.65
N GLU A 65 -12.07 -0.01 -2.61
CA GLU A 65 -11.92 1.44 -2.66
C GLU A 65 -10.45 1.86 -2.85
N PHE A 66 -9.54 1.18 -2.15
CA PHE A 66 -8.12 1.45 -2.26
C PHE A 66 -7.65 1.32 -3.72
N PHE A 67 -8.03 0.24 -4.37
CA PHE A 67 -7.61 -0.05 -5.75
C PHE A 67 -8.52 0.55 -6.81
N ALA A 68 -9.56 1.28 -6.43
CA ALA A 68 -10.41 2.00 -7.39
C ALA A 68 -9.72 3.23 -7.98
N ASP A 69 -8.62 3.68 -7.38
CA ASP A 69 -7.81 4.78 -7.90
C ASP A 69 -7.30 4.41 -9.30
N GLU A 70 -7.57 5.25 -10.28
CA GLU A 70 -7.27 4.97 -11.69
C GLU A 70 -5.79 4.74 -11.96
N ARG A 71 -4.92 5.30 -11.13
CA ARG A 71 -3.48 5.10 -11.27
C ARG A 71 -3.09 3.63 -11.22
N PHE A 72 -3.85 2.82 -10.49
CA PHE A 72 -3.56 1.38 -10.36
C PHE A 72 -3.80 0.62 -11.65
N LYS A 73 -4.71 1.07 -12.49
CA LYS A 73 -4.99 0.41 -13.77
C LYS A 73 -3.74 0.35 -14.65
N GLU A 74 -3.06 1.47 -14.79
CA GLU A 74 -1.83 1.56 -15.57
C GLU A 74 -0.67 0.84 -14.88
N ALA A 75 -0.53 1.02 -13.57
CA ALA A 75 0.54 0.39 -12.79
C ALA A 75 0.42 -1.13 -12.83
N GLU A 76 -0.80 -1.66 -12.76
CA GLU A 76 -1.07 -3.10 -12.84
C GLU A 76 -0.67 -3.65 -14.22
N ALA A 77 -1.04 -2.96 -15.28
CA ALA A 77 -0.69 -3.38 -16.64
C ALA A 77 0.82 -3.40 -16.85
N LYS A 78 1.53 -2.40 -16.34
CA LYS A 78 3.00 -2.33 -16.41
C LYS A 78 3.65 -3.46 -15.63
N GLU A 79 3.13 -3.76 -14.45
CA GLU A 79 3.67 -4.84 -13.62
C GLU A 79 3.50 -6.19 -14.31
N TRP A 80 2.35 -6.44 -14.91
CA TRP A 80 2.09 -7.65 -15.66
C TRP A 80 3.02 -7.78 -16.87
N THR A 81 3.25 -6.70 -17.60
CA THR A 81 4.14 -6.68 -18.77
C THR A 81 5.58 -7.01 -18.35
N LYS A 82 6.02 -6.46 -17.23
CA LYS A 82 7.35 -6.73 -16.67
C LYS A 82 7.54 -8.19 -16.35
N LYS A 83 6.55 -8.82 -15.71
CA LYS A 83 6.56 -10.24 -15.39
C LYS A 83 6.61 -11.09 -16.66
N LYS A 84 5.78 -10.75 -17.64
CA LYS A 84 5.66 -11.49 -18.90
C LYS A 84 6.97 -11.45 -19.70
N SER A 85 7.68 -10.33 -19.70
CA SER A 85 8.92 -10.18 -20.43
C SER A 85 10.07 -11.03 -19.88
N ASN A 86 9.91 -11.56 -18.66
CA ASN A 86 10.89 -12.44 -18.03
C ASN A 86 10.66 -13.93 -18.34
N TRP A 87 9.62 -14.24 -19.08
CA TRP A 87 9.33 -15.62 -19.47
C TRP A 87 10.07 -15.96 -20.74
#